data_5898c2c7d724b7e7c838350774df7f75
#
_entry.id   5898c2c7d724b7e7c838350774df7f75
#
_cell.length_a   1.000
_cell.length_b   1.000
_cell.length_c   1.000
_cell.angle_alpha   90.00
_cell.angle_beta   90.00
_cell.angle_gamma   90.00
#
_symmetry.space_group_name_H-M   'P 1'
#
loop_
_entity.id
_entity.type
_entity.pdbx_description
1 polymer ?
#
loop_
_entity_poly.entity_id
_entity_poly.type
_entity_poly.pdbx_seq_one_letter_code
_entity_poly.pdbx_strand_id
1 'polypeptide(L)'
;MDPVRAGAGLGLDHPANLMAMGAVIENLARAAKTLGFPPDILKLGSGSKEEPFATIAWDGPAPNSTIETDSGLVGRHTNRGAFRKNPLTPALIARLAAMTEGGLRTVVVSEASQKKHLADWVREASEVRFQTEEIHRWLGASLRFTPEEVARGDGLD
;
A
#
# COMPACT_ATOMS: atom_id res chain seq x y z
N MET A 1 13.28 0.64 -5.97
CA MET A 1 12.94 1.75 -5.03
C MET A 1 14.12 2.71 -5.01
N ASP A 2 13.88 4.00 -5.07
CA ASP A 2 14.94 5.00 -4.94
C ASP A 2 15.39 5.07 -3.46
N PRO A 3 16.62 4.65 -3.13
CA PRO A 3 17.07 4.58 -1.74
C PRO A 3 17.22 5.96 -1.10
N VAL A 4 17.43 7.00 -1.90
CA VAL A 4 17.53 8.38 -1.39
C VAL A 4 16.17 8.87 -0.93
N ARG A 5 15.11 8.61 -1.70
CA ARG A 5 13.73 8.99 -1.34
C ARG A 5 13.16 8.12 -0.22
N ALA A 6 13.40 6.82 -0.28
CA ALA A 6 12.89 5.89 0.75
C ALA A 6 13.60 6.05 2.10
N GLY A 7 14.89 6.42 2.08
CA GLY A 7 15.69 6.57 3.30
C GLY A 7 15.60 7.94 3.98
N ALA A 8 14.98 8.94 3.33
CA ALA A 8 15.01 10.31 3.83
C ALA A 8 14.21 10.54 5.13
N GLY A 9 13.31 9.63 5.50
CA GLY A 9 12.53 9.76 6.73
C GLY A 9 12.22 8.43 7.42
N LEU A 10 12.26 7.34 6.66
CA LEU A 10 11.98 5.99 7.16
C LEU A 10 13.02 5.05 6.55
N GLY A 11 13.72 4.26 7.36
CA GLY A 11 14.66 3.25 6.87
C GLY A 11 14.01 2.29 5.86
N LEU A 12 14.81 1.65 5.01
CA LEU A 12 14.32 0.70 4.00
C LEU A 12 13.56 -0.49 4.62
N ASP A 13 13.93 -0.86 5.83
CA ASP A 13 13.35 -1.90 6.67
C ASP A 13 12.12 -1.43 7.47
N HIS A 14 11.75 -0.16 7.35
CA HIS A 14 10.58 0.36 8.06
C HIS A 14 9.30 -0.35 7.60
N PRO A 15 8.40 -0.78 8.51
CA PRO A 15 7.18 -1.51 8.18
C PRO A 15 6.32 -0.88 7.08
N ALA A 16 6.23 0.44 7.02
CA ALA A 16 5.48 1.14 5.98
C ALA A 16 6.08 0.92 4.59
N ASN A 17 7.42 0.92 4.46
CA ASN A 17 8.11 0.65 3.21
C ASN A 17 7.96 -0.83 2.81
N LEU A 18 8.05 -1.74 3.76
CA LEU A 18 7.82 -3.17 3.53
C LEU A 18 6.39 -3.45 3.05
N MET A 19 5.38 -2.81 3.67
CA MET A 19 3.98 -2.91 3.23
C MET A 19 3.78 -2.35 1.82
N ALA A 20 4.39 -1.21 1.50
CA ALA A 20 4.32 -0.62 0.16
C ALA A 20 4.95 -1.54 -0.89
N MET A 21 6.11 -2.12 -0.60
CA MET A 21 6.77 -3.09 -1.48
C MET A 21 5.93 -4.36 -1.67
N GLY A 22 5.33 -4.89 -0.60
CA GLY A 22 4.41 -6.01 -0.68
C GLY A 22 3.21 -5.71 -1.59
N ALA A 23 2.63 -4.52 -1.49
CA ALA A 23 1.54 -4.10 -2.37
C ALA A 23 1.98 -4.00 -3.84
N VAL A 24 3.19 -3.53 -4.13
CA VAL A 24 3.75 -3.51 -5.51
C VAL A 24 3.91 -4.92 -6.04
N ILE A 25 4.46 -5.84 -5.24
CA ILE A 25 4.65 -7.24 -5.63
C ILE A 25 3.31 -7.92 -5.93
N GLU A 26 2.32 -7.74 -5.08
CA GLU A 26 0.97 -8.28 -5.29
C GLU A 26 0.33 -7.73 -6.58
N ASN A 27 0.45 -6.43 -6.82
CA ASN A 27 -0.06 -5.83 -8.06
C ASN A 27 0.64 -6.39 -9.30
N LEU A 28 1.96 -6.59 -9.25
CA LEU A 28 2.71 -7.21 -10.34
C LEU A 28 2.29 -8.66 -10.57
N ALA A 29 2.12 -9.45 -9.51
CA ALA A 29 1.68 -10.83 -9.60
C ALA A 29 0.26 -10.93 -10.19
N ARG A 30 -0.65 -10.04 -9.82
CA ARG A 30 -2.01 -9.98 -10.39
C ARG A 30 -1.99 -9.57 -11.85
N ALA A 31 -1.22 -8.54 -12.20
CA ALA A 31 -1.06 -8.11 -13.58
C ALA A 31 -0.50 -9.23 -14.46
N ALA A 32 0.52 -9.92 -13.97
CA ALA A 32 1.11 -11.06 -14.64
C ALA A 32 0.09 -12.17 -14.90
N LYS A 33 -0.67 -12.54 -13.86
CA LYS A 33 -1.73 -13.55 -13.98
C LYS A 33 -2.78 -13.15 -15.01
N THR A 34 -3.19 -11.89 -15.04
CA THR A 34 -4.14 -11.36 -16.03
C THR A 34 -3.58 -11.43 -17.46
N LEU A 35 -2.27 -11.28 -17.61
CA LEU A 35 -1.55 -11.41 -18.87
C LEU A 35 -1.25 -12.86 -19.27
N GLY A 36 -1.65 -13.85 -18.47
CA GLY A 36 -1.44 -15.25 -18.75
C GLY A 36 -0.04 -15.76 -18.38
N PHE A 37 0.75 -14.97 -17.65
CA PHE A 37 2.00 -15.44 -17.06
C PHE A 37 1.72 -16.14 -15.73
N PRO A 38 2.12 -17.41 -15.56
CA PRO A 38 2.03 -18.04 -14.26
C PRO A 38 2.95 -17.29 -13.26
N PRO A 39 2.48 -17.00 -12.06
CA PRO A 39 3.27 -16.26 -11.07
C PRO A 39 4.29 -17.17 -10.36
N ASP A 40 4.99 -18.04 -11.08
CA ASP A 40 5.67 -19.17 -10.48
C ASP A 40 6.96 -18.85 -9.71
N ILE A 41 7.45 -17.62 -9.75
CA ILE A 41 8.69 -17.35 -9.04
C ILE A 41 8.67 -16.00 -8.36
N LEU A 42 8.14 -15.97 -7.19
CA LEU A 42 8.37 -14.88 -6.25
C LEU A 42 9.46 -15.31 -5.27
N LYS A 43 10.72 -15.00 -5.58
CA LYS A 43 11.80 -15.12 -4.61
C LYS A 43 11.83 -13.82 -3.80
N LEU A 44 11.47 -13.91 -2.54
CA LEU A 44 11.65 -12.82 -1.60
C LEU A 44 13.09 -12.84 -1.09
N GLY A 45 13.77 -11.72 -1.22
CA GLY A 45 15.09 -11.49 -0.66
C GLY A 45 15.02 -10.88 0.74
N SER A 46 16.15 -10.69 1.39
CA SER A 46 16.27 -10.10 2.72
C SER A 46 15.97 -8.60 2.74
N GLY A 47 15.89 -7.94 1.58
CA GLY A 47 15.73 -6.49 1.48
C GLY A 47 16.97 -5.71 1.93
N SER A 48 18.15 -6.36 2.00
CA SER A 48 19.40 -5.68 2.28
C SER A 48 19.82 -4.79 1.11
N LYS A 49 20.80 -3.89 1.34
CA LYS A 49 21.33 -3.03 0.27
C LYS A 49 21.94 -3.83 -0.90
N GLU A 50 22.34 -5.04 -0.64
CA GLU A 50 23.05 -5.91 -1.57
C GLU A 50 22.15 -6.97 -2.22
N GLU A 51 20.95 -7.18 -1.66
CA GLU A 51 20.01 -8.19 -2.12
C GLU A 51 18.65 -7.54 -2.47
N PRO A 52 18.10 -7.77 -3.68
CA PRO A 52 16.81 -7.21 -4.05
C PRO A 52 15.71 -7.71 -3.11
N PHE A 53 14.75 -6.84 -2.80
CA PHE A 53 13.61 -7.19 -1.94
C PHE A 53 12.76 -8.33 -2.52
N ALA A 54 12.65 -8.36 -3.85
CA ALA A 54 12.00 -9.44 -4.58
C ALA A 54 12.58 -9.55 -5.98
N THR A 55 12.68 -10.78 -6.47
CA THR A 55 12.97 -11.07 -7.87
C THR A 55 11.76 -11.75 -8.48
N ILE A 56 11.24 -11.17 -9.57
CA ILE A 56 10.14 -11.75 -10.34
C ILE A 56 10.73 -12.18 -11.67
N ALA A 57 10.66 -13.47 -11.98
CA ALA A 57 11.04 -14.01 -13.27
C ALA A 57 9.76 -14.38 -14.06
N TRP A 58 9.80 -14.12 -15.34
CA TRP A 58 8.74 -14.45 -16.28
C TRP A 58 9.28 -15.50 -17.24
N ASP A 59 8.68 -16.69 -17.24
CA ASP A 59 8.99 -17.71 -18.22
C ASP A 59 7.97 -17.68 -19.36
N GLY A 60 8.46 -17.46 -20.57
CA GLY A 60 7.68 -17.54 -21.80
C GLY A 60 7.64 -16.25 -22.63
N PRO A 61 7.22 -16.34 -23.89
CA PRO A 61 7.02 -15.18 -24.75
C PRO A 61 5.84 -14.34 -24.22
N ALA A 62 5.94 -13.02 -24.36
CA ALA A 62 4.86 -12.13 -24.00
C ALA A 62 3.57 -12.57 -24.75
N PRO A 63 2.47 -12.83 -24.03
CA PRO A 63 1.23 -13.20 -24.71
C PRO A 63 0.76 -12.01 -25.56
N ASN A 64 0.29 -12.30 -26.76
CA ASN A 64 -0.36 -11.32 -27.65
C ASN A 64 -1.76 -10.90 -27.16
N SER A 65 -1.94 -10.78 -25.85
CA SER A 65 -3.22 -10.40 -25.26
C SER A 65 -3.25 -8.92 -24.96
N THR A 66 -4.24 -8.24 -25.47
CA THR A 66 -4.71 -6.96 -24.95
C THR A 66 -5.11 -7.17 -23.50
N ILE A 67 -4.50 -6.42 -22.61
CA ILE A 67 -4.84 -6.43 -21.18
C ILE A 67 -6.31 -5.98 -21.06
N GLU A 68 -7.23 -6.91 -20.84
CA GLU A 68 -8.42 -6.57 -20.07
C GLU A 68 -7.93 -6.31 -18.65
N THR A 69 -7.62 -5.07 -18.41
CA THR A 69 -7.09 -4.62 -17.13
C THR A 69 -8.11 -4.97 -16.06
N ASP A 70 -7.72 -5.86 -15.16
CA ASP A 70 -8.46 -6.12 -13.93
C ASP A 70 -8.89 -4.76 -13.37
N SER A 71 -10.18 -4.51 -13.37
CA SER A 71 -10.77 -3.24 -12.94
C SER A 71 -10.31 -2.86 -11.51
N GLY A 72 -9.92 -3.86 -10.72
CA GLY A 72 -9.35 -3.69 -9.38
C GLY A 72 -7.93 -3.11 -9.37
N LEU A 73 -7.11 -3.38 -10.37
CA LEU A 73 -5.76 -2.81 -10.46
C LEU A 73 -5.77 -1.37 -10.99
N VAL A 74 -6.54 -1.14 -12.06
CA VAL A 74 -6.57 0.17 -12.74
C VAL A 74 -7.49 1.16 -12.03
N GLY A 75 -8.65 0.70 -11.58
CA GLY A 75 -9.62 1.53 -10.87
C GLY A 75 -9.27 1.82 -9.40
N ARG A 76 -8.19 1.23 -8.88
CA ARG A 76 -7.81 1.42 -7.49
C ARG A 76 -7.27 2.84 -7.25
N HIS A 77 -7.89 3.54 -6.35
CA HIS A 77 -7.40 4.83 -5.85
C HIS A 77 -7.56 4.91 -4.33
N THR A 78 -6.81 5.78 -3.71
CA THR A 78 -6.98 6.07 -2.27
C THR A 78 -8.20 6.97 -2.09
N ASN A 79 -9.21 6.48 -1.38
CA ASN A 79 -10.34 7.32 -1.03
C ASN A 79 -9.92 8.29 0.09
N ARG A 80 -9.82 9.57 -0.24
CA ARG A 80 -9.58 10.68 0.72
C ARG A 80 -10.85 11.45 1.07
N GLY A 81 -11.98 11.10 0.46
CA GLY A 81 -13.28 11.68 0.75
C GLY A 81 -13.92 11.14 2.03
N ALA A 82 -15.00 11.76 2.43
CA ALA A 82 -15.76 11.29 3.58
C ALA A 82 -16.37 9.90 3.33
N PHE A 83 -16.23 9.02 4.30
CA PHE A 83 -16.88 7.72 4.26
C PHE A 83 -18.38 7.82 4.55
N ARG A 84 -19.14 6.93 3.93
CA ARG A 84 -20.57 6.80 4.25
C ARG A 84 -20.75 6.34 5.69
N LYS A 85 -21.76 6.87 6.38
CA LYS A 85 -22.05 6.50 7.77
C LYS A 85 -22.81 5.18 7.92
N ASN A 86 -23.14 4.52 6.82
CA ASN A 86 -23.86 3.27 6.85
C ASN A 86 -23.01 2.16 7.50
N PRO A 87 -23.57 1.36 8.39
CA PRO A 87 -22.87 0.21 8.97
C PRO A 87 -22.58 -0.82 7.88
N LEU A 88 -21.48 -1.55 8.05
CA LEU A 88 -21.18 -2.71 7.21
C LEU A 88 -22.22 -3.80 7.47
N THR A 89 -22.61 -4.53 6.44
CA THR A 89 -23.53 -5.67 6.63
C THR A 89 -22.81 -6.80 7.40
N PRO A 90 -23.55 -7.58 8.21
CA PRO A 90 -22.98 -8.74 8.92
C PRO A 90 -22.25 -9.72 7.99
N ALA A 91 -22.79 -9.94 6.79
CA ALA A 91 -22.17 -10.81 5.79
C ALA A 91 -20.80 -10.27 5.32
N LEU A 92 -20.67 -8.96 5.12
CA LEU A 92 -19.40 -8.35 4.74
C LEU A 92 -18.38 -8.41 5.89
N ILE A 93 -18.83 -8.16 7.12
CA ILE A 93 -17.98 -8.28 8.32
C ILE A 93 -17.45 -9.71 8.43
N ALA A 94 -18.32 -10.71 8.29
CA ALA A 94 -17.92 -12.13 8.34
C ALA A 94 -16.92 -12.49 7.23
N ARG A 95 -17.15 -12.02 6.00
CA ARG A 95 -16.19 -12.20 4.88
C ARG A 95 -14.83 -11.60 5.18
N LEU A 96 -14.78 -10.37 5.67
CA LEU A 96 -13.52 -9.70 6.01
C LEU A 96 -12.80 -10.43 7.15
N ALA A 97 -13.51 -10.81 8.21
CA ALA A 97 -12.94 -11.53 9.35
C ALA A 97 -12.42 -12.94 8.99
N ALA A 98 -12.98 -13.55 7.94
CA ALA A 98 -12.53 -14.85 7.44
C ALA A 98 -11.27 -14.76 6.56
N MET A 99 -10.84 -13.56 6.17
CA MET A 99 -9.63 -13.38 5.37
C MET A 99 -8.40 -13.62 6.23
N THR A 100 -7.71 -14.72 5.93
CA THR A 100 -6.45 -15.09 6.59
C THR A 100 -5.46 -15.54 5.52
N GLU A 101 -4.22 -15.09 5.59
CA GLU A 101 -3.17 -15.49 4.68
C GLU A 101 -1.80 -15.37 5.36
N GLY A 102 -0.94 -16.37 5.18
CA GLY A 102 0.45 -16.32 5.64
C GLY A 102 0.62 -16.05 7.14
N GLY A 103 -0.31 -16.52 8.00
CA GLY A 103 -0.29 -16.24 9.44
C GLY A 103 -0.91 -14.88 9.84
N LEU A 104 -1.31 -14.06 8.88
CA LEU A 104 -2.05 -12.83 9.12
C LEU A 104 -3.53 -13.12 9.30
N ARG A 105 -4.18 -12.35 10.14
CA ARG A 105 -5.64 -12.36 10.30
C ARG A 105 -6.22 -10.97 10.18
N THR A 106 -7.41 -10.89 9.61
CA THR A 106 -8.17 -9.63 9.56
C THR A 106 -8.99 -9.46 10.83
N VAL A 107 -8.88 -8.32 11.47
CA VAL A 107 -9.72 -7.91 12.60
C VAL A 107 -10.62 -6.79 12.15
N VAL A 108 -11.93 -6.97 12.27
CA VAL A 108 -12.92 -5.94 11.92
C VAL A 108 -13.40 -5.26 13.20
N VAL A 109 -13.09 -3.98 13.32
CA VAL A 109 -13.53 -3.14 14.45
C VAL A 109 -14.81 -2.42 14.05
N SER A 110 -15.95 -2.87 14.60
CA SER A 110 -17.27 -2.29 14.31
C SER A 110 -17.88 -1.54 15.49
N GLU A 111 -17.49 -1.89 16.71
CA GLU A 111 -18.03 -1.29 17.94
C GLU A 111 -17.65 0.19 18.08
N ALA A 112 -18.62 1.03 18.46
CA ALA A 112 -18.44 2.48 18.54
C ALA A 112 -17.35 2.89 19.53
N SER A 113 -17.25 2.21 20.68
CA SER A 113 -16.23 2.45 21.70
C SER A 113 -14.82 2.12 21.19
N GLN A 114 -14.66 1.00 20.50
CA GLN A 114 -13.38 0.59 19.94
C GLN A 114 -12.95 1.52 18.80
N LYS A 115 -13.91 1.92 17.93
CA LYS A 115 -13.62 2.90 16.87
C LYS A 115 -13.18 4.24 17.45
N LYS A 116 -13.84 4.69 18.54
CA LYS A 116 -13.45 5.91 19.23
C LYS A 116 -12.02 5.81 19.79
N HIS A 117 -11.68 4.71 20.45
CA HIS A 117 -10.33 4.46 20.96
C HIS A 117 -9.26 4.53 19.85
N LEU A 118 -9.51 3.85 18.73
CA LEU A 118 -8.60 3.91 17.58
C LEU A 118 -8.47 5.33 17.03
N ALA A 119 -9.57 6.06 16.94
CA ALA A 119 -9.55 7.45 16.47
C ALA A 119 -8.76 8.36 17.43
N ASP A 120 -8.89 8.16 18.74
CA ASP A 120 -8.10 8.90 19.73
C ASP A 120 -6.61 8.61 19.60
N TRP A 121 -6.20 7.35 19.41
CA TRP A 121 -4.80 6.99 19.16
C TRP A 121 -4.25 7.57 17.86
N VAL A 122 -5.03 7.52 16.77
CA VAL A 122 -4.61 8.11 15.49
C VAL A 122 -4.45 9.62 15.62
N ARG A 123 -5.34 10.29 16.37
CA ARG A 123 -5.23 11.73 16.65
C ARG A 123 -3.95 12.04 17.43
N GLU A 124 -3.69 11.33 18.52
CA GLU A 124 -2.50 11.52 19.33
C GLU A 124 -1.20 11.26 18.54
N ALA A 125 -1.14 10.17 17.79
CA ALA A 125 -0.01 9.87 16.92
C ALA A 125 0.20 10.95 15.83
N SER A 126 -0.90 11.52 15.32
CA SER A 126 -0.85 12.61 14.34
C SER A 126 -0.32 13.90 14.97
N GLU A 127 -0.74 14.23 16.18
CA GLU A 127 -0.24 15.39 16.93
C GLU A 127 1.27 15.29 17.14
N VAL A 128 1.76 14.13 17.63
CA VAL A 128 3.21 13.88 17.80
C VAL A 128 3.95 14.02 16.46
N ARG A 129 3.39 13.46 15.38
CA ARG A 129 3.99 13.54 14.05
C ARG A 129 4.12 14.99 13.57
N PHE A 130 3.10 15.83 13.78
CA PHE A 130 3.14 17.22 13.38
C PHE A 130 4.02 18.10 14.27
N GLN A 131 4.23 17.71 15.53
CA GLN A 131 5.14 18.39 16.45
C GLN A 131 6.60 18.00 16.24
N THR A 132 6.87 16.88 15.56
CA THR A 132 8.24 16.42 15.26
C THR A 132 8.73 17.11 14.00
N GLU A 133 9.66 18.05 14.14
CA GLU A 133 10.16 18.91 13.06
C GLU A 133 10.66 18.13 11.84
N GLU A 134 11.40 17.06 12.06
CA GLU A 134 11.96 16.24 10.98
C GLU A 134 10.86 15.58 10.14
N ILE A 135 9.84 15.01 10.81
CA ILE A 135 8.72 14.36 10.13
C ILE A 135 7.86 15.40 9.41
N HIS A 136 7.65 16.56 10.03
CA HIS A 136 6.91 17.65 9.41
C HIS A 136 7.60 18.16 8.15
N ARG A 137 8.91 18.36 8.19
CA ARG A 137 9.71 18.75 7.02
C ARG A 137 9.66 17.72 5.91
N TRP A 138 9.81 16.45 6.25
CA TRP A 138 9.70 15.34 5.29
C TRP A 138 8.31 15.28 4.63
N LEU A 139 7.24 15.44 5.41
CA LEU A 139 5.87 15.46 4.88
C LEU A 139 5.69 16.65 3.92
N GLY A 140 6.13 17.85 4.31
CA GLY A 140 6.06 19.04 3.46
C GLY A 140 6.79 18.85 2.13
N ALA A 141 7.96 18.20 2.17
CA ALA A 141 8.71 17.88 0.94
C ALA A 141 8.02 16.84 0.04
N SER A 142 7.08 16.07 0.58
CA SER A 142 6.31 15.06 -0.16
C SER A 142 5.01 15.60 -0.76
N LEU A 143 4.53 16.75 -0.33
CA LEU A 143 3.29 17.37 -0.81
C LEU A 143 3.54 18.13 -2.12
N ARG A 144 2.52 18.16 -2.98
CA ARG A 144 2.48 18.90 -4.24
C ARG A 144 1.28 19.83 -4.20
N PHE A 145 1.52 21.12 -4.36
CA PHE A 145 0.52 22.17 -4.17
C PHE A 145 0.13 22.87 -5.49
N THR A 146 0.91 22.69 -6.54
CA THR A 146 0.62 23.30 -7.85
C THR A 146 0.35 22.25 -8.92
N PRO A 147 -0.42 22.57 -9.96
CA PRO A 147 -0.67 21.63 -11.08
C PRO A 147 0.62 21.10 -11.71
N GLU A 148 1.65 21.92 -11.82
CA GLU A 148 2.95 21.56 -12.38
C GLU A 148 3.71 20.57 -11.49
N GLU A 149 3.58 20.72 -10.17
CA GLU A 149 4.16 19.77 -9.21
C GLU A 149 3.40 18.45 -9.22
N VAL A 150 2.06 18.49 -9.28
CA VAL A 150 1.22 17.29 -9.37
C VAL A 150 1.52 16.51 -10.64
N ALA A 151 1.72 17.21 -11.77
CA ALA A 151 2.04 16.57 -13.06
C ALA A 151 3.37 15.80 -13.05
N ARG A 152 4.27 16.04 -12.10
CA ARG A 152 5.50 15.23 -11.93
C ARG A 152 5.23 13.79 -11.47
N GLY A 153 4.09 13.55 -10.83
CA GLY A 153 3.70 12.22 -10.35
C GLY A 153 4.64 11.64 -9.27
N ASP A 154 5.40 12.49 -8.58
CA ASP A 154 6.45 12.09 -7.65
C ASP A 154 6.14 12.43 -6.18
N GLY A 155 4.91 12.78 -5.86
CA GLY A 155 4.49 13.17 -4.53
C GLY A 155 3.01 12.91 -4.26
N LEU A 156 2.51 13.55 -3.21
CA LEU A 156 1.12 13.51 -2.78
C LEU A 156 0.42 14.83 -3.18
N ASP A 157 -0.72 14.75 -3.78
CA ASP A 157 -1.65 15.82 -4.14
C ASP A 157 -2.83 15.93 -3.17
#